data_fb94fdc12bbc1d90e720ff7625f5b89e
#
_entry.id   fb94fdc12bbc1d90e720ff7625f5b89e
#
_cell.length_a   1.000
_cell.length_b   1.000
_cell.length_c   1.000
_cell.angle_alpha   90.00
_cell.angle_beta   90.00
_cell.angle_gamma   90.00
#
_symmetry.space_group_name_H-M   'P 1'
#
loop_
_entity.id
_entity.type
_entity.pdbx_description
1 polymer ?
#
loop_
_entity_poly.entity_id
_entity_poly.type
_entity_poly.pdbx_seq_one_letter_code
_entity_poly.pdbx_strand_id
1 'polypeptide(L)'
;MIKIQGFGFPFTVEHSSCSTMSPKYFNWSKEQQDIQIYIDGSIFSGLNTERHENKYAWICESRFMSPKRVRETLLRDKEQILSKYKYLFTCDKELCALDSRIKWCYSGSNLPWSFARNEAKLTDKTKLVSMICSPKDFSEGHRYRLNMANQLKDKLDLYGGAHGSIRPGEGTGAHRDKAEAIDPYMFSVVFENDSYRGYFTEKLTDCFAKGVIPIYYGDPDISEHFNMDGIILYTDGCLGSLTKELYDSKKDAILDNMERVKNMPIAEDYFYEKFIR
;
A
#
# COMPACT_ATOMS: atom_id res chain seq x y z
N MET A 1 16.91 6.53 20.40
CA MET A 1 16.51 6.24 19.01
C MET A 1 16.77 7.48 18.21
N ILE A 2 17.27 7.35 16.98
CA ILE A 2 17.55 8.48 16.08
C ILE A 2 16.22 9.17 15.74
N LYS A 3 16.24 10.50 15.58
CA LYS A 3 15.09 11.26 15.10
C LYS A 3 15.35 11.70 13.65
N ILE A 4 14.32 11.58 12.80
CA ILE A 4 14.31 12.02 11.42
C ILE A 4 13.24 13.09 11.23
N GLN A 5 13.63 14.24 10.68
CA GLN A 5 12.67 15.28 10.36
C GLN A 5 11.92 14.92 9.09
N GLY A 6 10.60 14.84 9.18
CA GLY A 6 9.74 14.59 8.04
C GLY A 6 8.92 15.83 7.66
N PHE A 7 8.72 16.02 6.37
CA PHE A 7 7.90 17.09 5.79
C PHE A 7 6.80 16.47 4.95
N GLY A 8 5.57 16.96 5.11
CA GLY A 8 4.42 16.53 4.28
C GLY A 8 3.86 15.16 4.65
N PHE A 9 3.91 14.80 5.94
CA PHE A 9 3.34 13.53 6.40
C PHE A 9 1.88 13.35 5.99
N PRO A 10 1.53 12.25 5.32
CA PRO A 10 0.14 11.82 5.22
C PRO A 10 -0.34 11.05 6.47
N PHE A 11 0.53 10.86 7.47
CA PHE A 11 0.31 10.11 8.72
C PHE A 11 0.82 10.90 9.93
N THR A 12 0.59 10.42 11.16
CA THR A 12 1.05 11.10 12.38
C THR A 12 2.51 10.75 12.70
N VAL A 13 3.21 11.62 13.43
CA VAL A 13 4.63 11.39 13.80
C VAL A 13 4.84 10.24 14.78
N GLU A 14 3.80 9.82 15.49
CA GLU A 14 3.83 8.72 16.45
C GLU A 14 3.84 7.35 15.75
N HIS A 15 3.47 7.31 14.47
CA HIS A 15 3.31 6.09 13.69
C HIS A 15 4.22 6.08 12.47
N SER A 16 3.98 5.15 11.58
CA SER A 16 4.58 5.07 10.25
C SER A 16 3.50 5.27 9.19
N SER A 17 3.88 5.14 7.93
CA SER A 17 2.95 5.05 6.82
C SER A 17 1.99 3.84 6.96
N CYS A 18 2.37 2.82 7.72
CA CYS A 18 1.52 1.72 8.16
C CYS A 18 0.97 2.04 9.55
N SER A 19 -0.24 2.56 9.65
CA SER A 19 -0.81 3.25 10.82
C SER A 19 -0.75 2.52 12.17
N THR A 20 -0.59 1.20 12.17
CA THR A 20 -0.51 0.39 13.41
C THR A 20 0.93 0.08 13.84
N MET A 21 1.92 0.55 13.10
CA MET A 21 3.33 0.24 13.33
C MET A 21 4.15 1.53 13.46
N SER A 22 5.20 1.47 14.25
CA SER A 22 6.22 2.52 14.32
C SER A 22 7.51 2.05 13.64
N PRO A 23 8.31 2.94 13.07
CA PRO A 23 9.63 2.58 12.55
C PRO A 23 10.50 1.96 13.65
N LYS A 24 11.22 0.90 13.32
CA LYS A 24 12.09 0.16 14.25
C LYS A 24 13.37 0.92 14.57
N TYR A 25 13.88 1.68 13.61
CA TYR A 25 15.24 2.25 13.67
C TYR A 25 15.26 3.72 14.05
N PHE A 26 14.15 4.45 13.87
CA PHE A 26 14.07 5.87 14.16
C PHE A 26 12.66 6.30 14.57
N ASN A 27 12.56 7.51 15.12
CA ASN A 27 11.28 8.18 15.34
C ASN A 27 11.16 9.36 14.38
N TRP A 28 9.97 9.56 13.83
CA TRP A 28 9.65 10.77 13.09
C TRP A 28 9.64 11.99 14.01
N SER A 29 10.01 13.15 13.48
CA SER A 29 9.99 14.44 14.19
C SER A 29 9.52 15.55 13.26
N LYS A 30 8.84 16.56 13.81
CA LYS A 30 8.57 17.84 13.14
C LYS A 30 9.65 18.89 13.44
N GLU A 31 10.45 18.66 14.46
CA GLU A 31 11.57 19.53 14.84
C GLU A 31 12.75 19.30 13.90
N GLN A 32 13.62 20.34 13.81
CA GLN A 32 14.83 20.26 13.01
C GLN A 32 15.73 19.09 13.45
N GLN A 33 16.16 18.30 12.48
CA GLN A 33 17.05 17.17 12.65
C GLN A 33 18.10 17.16 11.53
N ASP A 34 19.20 16.46 11.75
CA ASP A 34 20.27 16.30 10.74
C ASP A 34 19.79 15.51 9.51
N ILE A 35 18.95 14.51 9.72
CA ILE A 35 18.35 13.72 8.64
C ILE A 35 16.96 14.28 8.32
N GLN A 36 16.75 14.62 7.05
CA GLN A 36 15.51 15.21 6.55
C GLN A 36 14.91 14.40 5.40
N ILE A 37 13.63 14.11 5.48
CA ILE A 37 12.88 13.41 4.42
C ILE A 37 11.66 14.24 4.01
N TYR A 38 11.62 14.59 2.73
CA TYR A 38 10.52 15.32 2.10
C TYR A 38 9.61 14.32 1.39
N ILE A 39 8.33 14.31 1.78
CA ILE A 39 7.37 13.29 1.36
C ILE A 39 6.40 13.89 0.35
N ASP A 40 6.18 13.19 -0.77
CA ASP A 40 5.22 13.54 -1.82
C ASP A 40 5.29 15.02 -2.25
N GLY A 41 4.20 15.76 -2.11
CA GLY A 41 4.13 17.19 -2.51
C GLY A 41 5.15 18.09 -1.83
N SER A 42 5.64 17.73 -0.64
CA SER A 42 6.66 18.52 0.08
C SER A 42 8.03 18.47 -0.58
N ILE A 43 8.26 17.53 -1.51
CA ILE A 43 9.51 17.44 -2.31
C ILE A 43 9.80 18.78 -3.00
N PHE A 44 8.76 19.48 -3.50
CA PHE A 44 8.96 20.81 -4.09
C PHE A 44 9.36 21.88 -3.09
N SER A 45 8.89 21.80 -1.85
CA SER A 45 9.35 22.73 -0.80
C SER A 45 10.83 22.58 -0.50
N GLY A 46 11.32 21.35 -0.55
CA GLY A 46 12.73 21.04 -0.37
C GLY A 46 13.65 21.57 -1.47
N LEU A 47 13.13 21.90 -2.67
CA LEU A 47 13.96 22.49 -3.73
C LEU A 47 14.50 23.87 -3.37
N ASN A 48 13.81 24.59 -2.49
CA ASN A 48 14.19 25.93 -2.05
C ASN A 48 15.24 25.92 -0.92
N THR A 49 15.64 24.76 -0.43
CA THR A 49 16.66 24.60 0.59
C THR A 49 17.94 24.04 -0.03
N GLU A 50 19.08 24.28 0.62
CA GLU A 50 20.35 23.75 0.14
C GLU A 50 20.38 22.22 0.19
N ARG A 51 21.16 21.64 -0.73
CA ARG A 51 21.48 20.23 -0.68
C ARG A 51 22.44 19.95 0.48
N HIS A 52 22.16 18.88 1.22
CA HIS A 52 23.13 18.31 2.17
C HIS A 52 23.07 16.76 2.15
N GLU A 53 24.08 16.12 2.72
CA GLU A 53 24.28 14.67 2.64
C GLU A 53 23.15 13.83 3.25
N ASN A 54 22.36 14.40 4.17
CA ASN A 54 21.30 13.71 4.87
C ASN A 54 19.90 14.17 4.45
N LYS A 55 19.76 14.67 3.22
CA LYS A 55 18.51 15.15 2.66
C LYS A 55 17.96 14.18 1.62
N TYR A 56 16.76 13.69 1.85
CA TYR A 56 16.12 12.66 1.06
C TYR A 56 14.72 13.08 0.62
N ALA A 57 14.23 12.47 -0.46
CA ALA A 57 12.87 12.59 -0.94
C ALA A 57 12.19 11.22 -0.89
N TRP A 58 10.88 11.17 -0.64
CA TRP A 58 10.10 9.94 -0.66
C TRP A 58 8.75 10.15 -1.34
N ILE A 59 8.52 9.41 -2.43
CA ILE A 59 7.21 9.28 -3.08
C ILE A 59 6.56 8.05 -2.46
N CYS A 60 5.61 8.26 -1.54
CA CYS A 60 4.95 7.17 -0.80
C CYS A 60 3.58 6.80 -1.37
N GLU A 61 2.92 7.71 -2.10
CA GLU A 61 1.59 7.53 -2.67
C GLU A 61 1.61 7.03 -4.12
N SER A 62 0.44 6.60 -4.64
CA SER A 62 0.27 6.19 -6.04
C SER A 62 0.49 7.34 -7.02
N ARG A 63 0.74 7.01 -8.30
CA ARG A 63 0.99 7.98 -9.39
C ARG A 63 -0.10 9.05 -9.54
N PHE A 64 -1.36 8.71 -9.25
CA PHE A 64 -2.51 9.61 -9.38
C PHE A 64 -2.79 10.47 -8.16
N MET A 65 -2.10 10.21 -7.05
CA MET A 65 -2.24 10.97 -5.81
C MET A 65 -1.28 12.17 -5.78
N SER A 66 -0.92 12.65 -4.61
CA SER A 66 -0.03 13.78 -4.38
C SER A 66 1.26 13.85 -5.24
N PRO A 67 1.94 12.72 -5.55
CA PRO A 67 3.21 12.75 -6.27
C PRO A 67 3.11 12.94 -7.80
N LYS A 68 1.90 13.06 -8.40
CA LYS A 68 1.76 13.18 -9.85
C LYS A 68 2.68 14.23 -10.46
N ARG A 69 2.68 15.44 -9.91
CA ARG A 69 3.55 16.53 -10.37
C ARG A 69 5.05 16.22 -10.18
N VAL A 70 5.43 15.54 -9.09
CA VAL A 70 6.81 15.11 -8.85
C VAL A 70 7.23 14.13 -9.94
N ARG A 71 6.40 13.13 -10.23
CA ARG A 71 6.65 12.16 -11.31
C ARG A 71 6.81 12.83 -12.66
N GLU A 72 5.90 13.72 -13.04
CA GLU A 72 5.96 14.46 -14.30
C GLU A 72 7.25 15.28 -14.43
N THR A 73 7.69 15.89 -13.33
CA THR A 73 8.96 16.65 -13.29
C THR A 73 10.16 15.73 -13.47
N LEU A 74 10.21 14.58 -12.79
CA LEU A 74 11.30 13.60 -12.94
C LEU A 74 11.39 13.05 -14.37
N LEU A 75 10.27 12.81 -15.03
CA LEU A 75 10.25 12.33 -16.40
C LEU A 75 10.72 13.41 -17.40
N ARG A 76 10.42 14.66 -17.15
CA ARG A 76 10.79 15.79 -18.02
C ARG A 76 12.23 16.25 -17.79
N ASP A 77 12.59 16.47 -16.54
CA ASP A 77 13.90 16.94 -16.09
C ASP A 77 14.20 16.47 -14.67
N LYS A 78 14.80 15.30 -14.58
CA LYS A 78 15.12 14.69 -13.28
C LYS A 78 16.09 15.51 -12.43
N GLU A 79 17.00 16.28 -13.05
CA GLU A 79 17.98 17.09 -12.33
C GLU A 79 17.31 18.22 -11.53
N GLN A 80 16.17 18.72 -11.95
CA GLN A 80 15.41 19.69 -11.19
C GLN A 80 15.11 19.20 -9.75
N ILE A 81 14.94 17.90 -9.57
CA ILE A 81 14.70 17.28 -8.25
C ILE A 81 16.00 16.66 -7.71
N LEU A 82 16.64 15.77 -8.47
CA LEU A 82 17.73 14.94 -7.97
C LEU A 82 19.02 15.72 -7.63
N SER A 83 19.20 16.94 -8.17
CA SER A 83 20.29 17.82 -7.74
C SER A 83 20.18 18.29 -6.29
N LYS A 84 18.98 18.19 -5.67
CA LYS A 84 18.68 18.70 -4.33
C LYS A 84 18.62 17.64 -3.23
N TYR A 85 18.60 16.36 -3.61
CA TYR A 85 18.47 15.24 -2.69
C TYR A 85 19.60 14.24 -2.88
N LYS A 86 20.02 13.57 -1.79
CA LYS A 86 20.97 12.47 -1.88
C LYS A 86 20.36 11.29 -2.60
N TYR A 87 19.16 10.86 -2.15
CA TYR A 87 18.35 9.84 -2.80
C TYR A 87 16.87 10.25 -2.82
N LEU A 88 16.16 9.71 -3.79
CA LEU A 88 14.70 9.71 -3.85
C LEU A 88 14.21 8.27 -3.74
N PHE A 89 13.34 8.00 -2.78
CA PHE A 89 12.73 6.69 -2.53
C PHE A 89 11.37 6.60 -3.22
N THR A 90 11.06 5.47 -3.84
CA THR A 90 9.75 5.21 -4.47
C THR A 90 9.55 3.72 -4.76
N CYS A 91 8.30 3.27 -4.80
CA CYS A 91 7.95 1.94 -5.30
C CYS A 91 7.85 1.88 -6.84
N ASP A 92 7.79 3.03 -7.52
CA ASP A 92 7.67 3.10 -8.98
C ASP A 92 8.95 2.65 -9.68
N LYS A 93 8.97 1.40 -10.16
CA LYS A 93 10.13 0.81 -10.86
C LYS A 93 10.50 1.53 -12.14
N GLU A 94 9.54 2.19 -12.81
CA GLU A 94 9.82 3.00 -14.00
C GLU A 94 10.67 4.23 -13.62
N LEU A 95 10.35 4.90 -12.51
CA LEU A 95 11.18 6.00 -12.01
C LEU A 95 12.55 5.51 -11.55
N CYS A 96 12.64 4.37 -10.89
CA CYS A 96 13.92 3.80 -10.46
C CYS A 96 14.86 3.51 -11.63
N ALA A 97 14.32 3.21 -12.81
CA ALA A 97 15.12 2.98 -14.02
C ALA A 97 15.71 4.26 -14.64
N LEU A 98 15.24 5.46 -14.25
CA LEU A 98 15.72 6.73 -14.80
C LEU A 98 17.10 7.14 -14.31
N ASP A 99 17.41 6.84 -13.04
CA ASP A 99 18.64 7.30 -12.40
C ASP A 99 18.99 6.47 -11.15
N SER A 100 20.26 6.20 -10.94
CA SER A 100 20.75 5.44 -9.79
C SER A 100 20.50 6.11 -8.42
N ARG A 101 20.21 7.41 -8.38
CA ARG A 101 19.82 8.14 -7.17
C ARG A 101 18.37 7.92 -6.79
N ILE A 102 17.55 7.36 -7.69
CA ILE A 102 16.18 6.93 -7.37
C ILE A 102 16.25 5.49 -6.88
N LYS A 103 15.91 5.27 -5.63
CA LYS A 103 16.02 3.99 -4.95
C LYS A 103 14.65 3.37 -4.76
N TRP A 104 14.51 2.12 -5.14
CA TRP A 104 13.28 1.39 -4.89
C TRP A 104 13.07 1.20 -3.37
N CYS A 105 11.85 1.41 -2.93
CA CYS A 105 11.34 1.01 -1.63
C CYS A 105 9.87 0.63 -1.76
N TYR A 106 9.30 0.04 -0.74
CA TYR A 106 7.86 -0.20 -0.69
C TYR A 106 7.07 1.11 -0.76
N SER A 107 5.82 1.05 -1.25
CA SER A 107 4.86 2.15 -1.10
C SER A 107 4.63 2.45 0.38
N GLY A 108 4.20 3.64 0.71
CA GLY A 108 3.60 3.90 2.00
C GLY A 108 2.43 2.93 2.23
N SER A 109 2.19 2.49 3.43
CA SER A 109 1.13 1.51 3.73
C SER A 109 1.30 0.14 3.06
N ASN A 110 2.51 -0.36 2.92
CA ASN A 110 2.77 -1.67 2.32
C ASN A 110 2.39 -2.86 3.22
N LEU A 111 2.12 -2.62 4.51
CA LEU A 111 1.73 -3.64 5.48
C LEU A 111 0.33 -3.40 6.03
N PRO A 112 -0.28 -4.41 6.68
CA PRO A 112 -1.66 -4.33 7.15
C PRO A 112 -1.93 -3.07 7.99
N TRP A 113 -2.97 -2.36 7.61
CA TRP A 113 -3.36 -1.11 8.27
C TRP A 113 -4.22 -1.34 9.50
N SER A 114 -5.04 -2.38 9.43
CA SER A 114 -6.03 -2.70 10.47
C SER A 114 -5.55 -3.73 11.47
N PHE A 115 -4.42 -4.37 11.19
CA PHE A 115 -3.91 -5.47 11.99
C PHE A 115 -2.42 -5.26 12.27
N ALA A 116 -2.05 -5.24 13.54
CA ALA A 116 -0.64 -5.31 13.90
C ALA A 116 -0.03 -6.62 13.37
N ARG A 117 1.27 -6.58 13.04
CA ARG A 117 1.99 -7.75 12.45
C ARG A 117 1.85 -9.03 13.28
N ASN A 118 1.82 -8.92 14.60
CA ASN A 118 1.65 -10.03 15.53
C ASN A 118 0.21 -10.58 15.58
N GLU A 119 -0.77 -9.87 15.00
CA GLU A 119 -2.17 -10.30 14.88
C GLU A 119 -2.46 -11.09 13.60
N ALA A 120 -1.45 -11.22 12.72
CA ALA A 120 -1.59 -12.02 11.51
C ALA A 120 -1.81 -13.50 11.89
N LYS A 121 -3.01 -14.00 11.61
CA LYS A 121 -3.44 -15.37 11.91
C LYS A 121 -4.54 -15.81 10.97
N LEU A 122 -4.62 -17.10 10.72
CA LEU A 122 -5.74 -17.68 9.99
C LEU A 122 -7.03 -17.50 10.81
N THR A 123 -8.06 -16.95 10.19
CA THR A 123 -9.39 -16.77 10.78
C THR A 123 -10.37 -17.80 10.23
N ASP A 124 -11.46 -18.05 10.97
CA ASP A 124 -12.52 -18.97 10.52
C ASP A 124 -13.24 -18.38 9.30
N LYS A 125 -13.32 -19.18 8.22
CA LYS A 125 -13.89 -18.77 6.94
C LYS A 125 -15.31 -19.33 6.79
N THR A 126 -16.30 -18.46 6.96
CA THR A 126 -17.74 -18.83 6.90
C THR A 126 -18.47 -18.22 5.71
N LYS A 127 -17.81 -17.29 4.99
CA LYS A 127 -18.37 -16.58 3.84
C LYS A 127 -17.44 -16.67 2.63
N LEU A 128 -18.01 -16.53 1.44
CA LEU A 128 -17.27 -16.77 0.20
C LEU A 128 -16.41 -15.59 -0.20
N VAL A 129 -16.99 -14.45 -0.55
CA VAL A 129 -16.25 -13.33 -1.15
C VAL A 129 -16.78 -11.99 -0.70
N SER A 130 -15.84 -11.08 -0.40
CA SER A 130 -16.12 -9.67 -0.07
C SER A 130 -15.38 -8.69 -1.00
N MET A 131 -15.76 -7.42 -0.92
CA MET A 131 -15.02 -6.30 -1.48
C MET A 131 -15.15 -5.09 -0.57
N ILE A 132 -14.05 -4.35 -0.36
CA ILE A 132 -14.07 -3.06 0.34
C ILE A 132 -13.89 -1.94 -0.68
N CYS A 133 -14.88 -1.09 -0.82
CA CYS A 133 -14.85 0.05 -1.74
C CYS A 133 -15.39 1.32 -1.06
N SER A 134 -14.52 2.31 -0.89
CA SER A 134 -14.92 3.65 -0.44
C SER A 134 -15.58 4.44 -1.59
N PRO A 135 -16.42 5.45 -1.30
CA PRO A 135 -17.06 6.28 -2.32
C PRO A 135 -16.13 7.32 -2.96
N LYS A 136 -14.82 7.28 -2.68
CA LYS A 136 -13.84 8.19 -3.27
C LYS A 136 -13.75 8.02 -4.78
N ASP A 137 -13.72 9.13 -5.55
CA ASP A 137 -13.73 9.16 -7.02
C ASP A 137 -12.68 10.09 -7.66
N PHE A 138 -11.76 10.63 -6.87
CA PHE A 138 -10.85 11.68 -7.29
C PHE A 138 -9.64 11.18 -8.14
N SER A 139 -9.46 9.89 -8.34
CA SER A 139 -8.47 9.34 -9.26
C SER A 139 -9.11 8.36 -10.25
N GLU A 140 -8.39 8.04 -11.34
CA GLU A 140 -8.83 7.06 -12.31
C GLU A 140 -9.02 5.68 -11.67
N GLY A 141 -8.07 5.25 -10.85
CA GLY A 141 -8.17 3.98 -10.11
C GLY A 141 -9.34 3.95 -9.11
N HIS A 142 -9.68 5.09 -8.47
CA HIS A 142 -10.87 5.16 -7.65
C HIS A 142 -12.14 4.97 -8.48
N ARG A 143 -12.28 5.65 -9.63
CA ARG A 143 -13.42 5.50 -10.53
C ARG A 143 -13.54 4.10 -11.08
N TYR A 144 -12.41 3.49 -11.47
CA TYR A 144 -12.37 2.10 -11.91
C TYR A 144 -12.89 1.15 -10.82
N ARG A 145 -12.38 1.27 -9.60
CA ARG A 145 -12.82 0.46 -8.45
C ARG A 145 -14.32 0.67 -8.13
N LEU A 146 -14.81 1.91 -8.18
CA LEU A 146 -16.23 2.21 -8.00
C LEU A 146 -17.10 1.55 -9.07
N ASN A 147 -16.69 1.63 -10.34
CA ASN A 147 -17.39 0.98 -11.44
C ASN A 147 -17.45 -0.55 -11.24
N MET A 148 -16.32 -1.15 -10.87
CA MET A 148 -16.25 -2.59 -10.57
C MET A 148 -17.13 -2.97 -9.37
N ALA A 149 -17.12 -2.18 -8.29
CA ALA A 149 -17.98 -2.40 -7.14
C ALA A 149 -19.47 -2.38 -7.54
N ASN A 150 -19.87 -1.46 -8.41
CA ASN A 150 -21.25 -1.41 -8.91
C ASN A 150 -21.63 -2.64 -9.76
N GLN A 151 -20.71 -3.14 -10.57
CA GLN A 151 -20.95 -4.33 -11.40
C GLN A 151 -20.99 -5.64 -10.58
N LEU A 152 -20.29 -5.66 -9.45
CA LEU A 152 -20.11 -6.87 -8.64
C LEU A 152 -21.01 -6.95 -7.41
N LYS A 153 -21.67 -5.85 -7.00
CA LYS A 153 -22.42 -5.72 -5.73
C LYS A 153 -23.46 -6.82 -5.48
N ASP A 154 -24.03 -7.38 -6.53
CA ASP A 154 -25.04 -8.46 -6.43
C ASP A 154 -24.40 -9.86 -6.41
N LYS A 155 -23.07 -9.96 -6.49
CA LYS A 155 -22.29 -11.20 -6.56
C LYS A 155 -21.39 -11.43 -5.36
N LEU A 156 -21.26 -10.42 -4.48
CA LEU A 156 -20.39 -10.45 -3.30
C LEU A 156 -20.92 -9.54 -2.20
N ASP A 157 -20.37 -9.69 -1.00
CA ASP A 157 -20.66 -8.78 0.11
C ASP A 157 -19.79 -7.51 -0.02
N LEU A 158 -20.44 -6.35 -0.30
CA LEU A 158 -19.76 -5.07 -0.52
C LEU A 158 -19.73 -4.25 0.78
N TYR A 159 -18.56 -3.72 1.12
CA TYR A 159 -18.28 -2.87 2.29
C TYR A 159 -17.69 -1.52 1.88
N GLY A 160 -17.64 -0.55 2.78
CA GLY A 160 -16.89 0.71 2.61
C GLY A 160 -17.68 1.90 2.09
N GLY A 161 -19.01 1.80 2.00
CA GLY A 161 -19.92 2.91 1.72
C GLY A 161 -20.19 3.22 0.25
N ALA A 162 -19.67 2.44 -0.70
CA ALA A 162 -19.98 2.57 -2.11
C ALA A 162 -21.24 1.78 -2.50
N HIS A 163 -22.07 2.35 -3.38
CA HIS A 163 -23.15 1.65 -4.10
C HIS A 163 -24.09 0.76 -3.25
N GLY A 164 -24.55 1.25 -2.09
CA GLY A 164 -25.45 0.48 -1.24
C GLY A 164 -24.78 -0.70 -0.54
N SER A 165 -23.50 -0.53 -0.21
CA SER A 165 -22.73 -1.49 0.57
C SER A 165 -23.44 -1.87 1.87
N ILE A 166 -23.16 -3.10 2.37
CA ILE A 166 -23.73 -3.67 3.60
C ILE A 166 -23.47 -2.75 4.80
N ARG A 167 -22.32 -2.05 4.79
CA ARG A 167 -21.99 -1.00 5.76
C ARG A 167 -21.48 0.24 5.04
N PRO A 168 -22.26 1.33 5.06
CA PRO A 168 -21.74 2.64 4.69
C PRO A 168 -20.58 2.95 5.64
N GLY A 169 -19.42 3.30 5.09
CA GLY A 169 -18.27 3.73 5.88
C GLY A 169 -18.61 5.01 6.64
N GLU A 170 -19.14 4.91 7.83
CA GLU A 170 -19.23 6.02 8.77
C GLU A 170 -17.81 6.26 9.34
N GLY A 171 -17.21 7.29 8.90
CA GLY A 171 -15.86 7.81 8.87
C GLY A 171 -14.99 7.79 10.13
N THR A 172 -15.14 6.91 11.11
CA THR A 172 -14.26 6.87 12.29
C THR A 172 -13.83 5.48 12.74
N GLY A 173 -14.27 4.43 12.07
CA GLY A 173 -14.01 3.04 12.45
C GLY A 173 -13.34 2.20 11.36
N ALA A 174 -12.50 2.78 10.51
CA ALA A 174 -11.89 2.09 9.35
C ALA A 174 -11.23 0.74 9.69
N HIS A 175 -10.69 0.59 10.89
CA HIS A 175 -10.07 -0.65 11.36
C HIS A 175 -11.08 -1.75 11.68
N ARG A 176 -12.17 -1.42 12.35
CA ARG A 176 -13.19 -2.38 12.77
C ARG A 176 -13.98 -2.91 11.57
N ASP A 177 -14.33 -2.03 10.65
CA ASP A 177 -15.07 -2.38 9.45
C ASP A 177 -14.27 -3.26 8.50
N LYS A 178 -12.94 -3.08 8.43
CA LYS A 178 -12.05 -3.94 7.65
C LYS A 178 -12.02 -5.38 8.19
N ALA A 179 -11.95 -5.58 9.50
CA ALA A 179 -11.96 -6.92 10.09
C ALA A 179 -13.25 -7.68 9.74
N GLU A 180 -14.42 -7.02 9.85
CA GLU A 180 -15.70 -7.62 9.48
C GLU A 180 -15.79 -7.99 7.98
N ALA A 181 -15.12 -7.20 7.13
CA ALA A 181 -15.10 -7.40 5.68
C ALA A 181 -14.05 -8.43 5.22
N ILE A 182 -13.09 -8.81 6.08
CA ILE A 182 -11.97 -9.67 5.71
C ILE A 182 -12.01 -10.98 6.51
N ASP A 183 -12.14 -10.94 7.83
CA ASP A 183 -11.95 -12.11 8.71
C ASP A 183 -12.80 -13.33 8.32
N PRO A 184 -14.11 -13.21 8.07
CA PRO A 184 -14.96 -14.39 7.78
C PRO A 184 -14.90 -14.85 6.32
N TYR A 185 -14.19 -14.14 5.43
CA TYR A 185 -14.22 -14.41 3.99
C TYR A 185 -13.05 -15.28 3.53
N MET A 186 -13.34 -16.19 2.59
CA MET A 186 -12.35 -17.00 1.88
C MET A 186 -11.59 -16.18 0.84
N PHE A 187 -12.31 -15.30 0.13
CA PHE A 187 -11.79 -14.45 -0.92
C PHE A 187 -12.15 -12.98 -0.69
N SER A 188 -11.34 -12.06 -1.20
CA SER A 188 -11.69 -10.64 -1.23
C SER A 188 -11.23 -10.00 -2.54
N VAL A 189 -12.12 -9.21 -3.16
CA VAL A 189 -11.77 -8.45 -4.37
C VAL A 189 -10.95 -7.24 -3.96
N VAL A 190 -9.72 -7.16 -4.47
CA VAL A 190 -8.73 -6.14 -4.13
C VAL A 190 -8.31 -5.37 -5.36
N PHE A 191 -8.73 -4.11 -5.44
CA PHE A 191 -8.29 -3.17 -6.47
C PHE A 191 -7.43 -2.09 -5.83
N GLU A 192 -6.19 -1.97 -6.28
CA GLU A 192 -5.34 -0.86 -5.91
C GLU A 192 -5.84 0.47 -6.52
N ASN A 193 -5.35 1.60 -6.01
CA ASN A 193 -5.67 2.92 -6.55
C ASN A 193 -5.05 3.15 -7.92
N ASP A 194 -4.10 2.30 -8.31
CA ASP A 194 -3.36 2.36 -9.56
C ASP A 194 -2.78 0.97 -9.89
N SER A 195 -2.37 0.75 -11.15
CA SER A 195 -1.74 -0.49 -11.58
C SER A 195 -0.44 -0.19 -12.32
N TYR A 196 0.68 -0.37 -11.64
CA TYR A 196 2.02 -0.25 -12.21
C TYR A 196 3.05 -1.06 -11.39
N ARG A 197 4.19 -1.32 -12.00
CA ARG A 197 5.25 -2.17 -11.45
C ARG A 197 5.80 -1.63 -10.13
N GLY A 198 5.67 -2.44 -9.09
CA GLY A 198 6.18 -2.17 -7.74
C GLY A 198 5.16 -1.53 -6.78
N TYR A 199 3.92 -1.27 -7.21
CA TYR A 199 2.90 -0.64 -6.37
C TYR A 199 1.87 -1.63 -5.83
N PHE A 200 1.96 -1.91 -4.56
CA PHE A 200 0.93 -2.58 -3.78
C PHE A 200 0.81 -1.94 -2.39
N THR A 201 -0.31 -2.14 -1.73
CA THR A 201 -0.60 -1.50 -0.44
C THR A 201 -1.21 -2.46 0.57
N GLU A 202 -1.61 -1.91 1.71
CA GLU A 202 -2.32 -2.61 2.77
C GLU A 202 -3.56 -3.37 2.28
N LYS A 203 -4.16 -2.98 1.17
CA LYS A 203 -5.34 -3.67 0.63
C LYS A 203 -5.07 -5.13 0.34
N LEU A 204 -3.89 -5.42 -0.21
CA LEU A 204 -3.43 -6.77 -0.48
C LEU A 204 -2.97 -7.47 0.80
N THR A 205 -2.13 -6.81 1.59
CA THR A 205 -1.50 -7.42 2.76
C THR A 205 -2.47 -7.61 3.94
N ASP A 206 -3.55 -6.82 4.05
CA ASP A 206 -4.65 -7.08 4.97
C ASP A 206 -5.30 -8.47 4.70
N CYS A 207 -5.47 -8.84 3.43
CA CYS A 207 -5.97 -10.17 3.07
C CYS A 207 -5.03 -11.28 3.54
N PHE A 208 -3.74 -11.17 3.23
CA PHE A 208 -2.76 -12.19 3.62
C PHE A 208 -2.62 -12.33 5.14
N ALA A 209 -2.69 -11.22 5.88
CA ALA A 209 -2.63 -11.25 7.34
C ALA A 209 -3.75 -12.07 8.00
N LYS A 210 -4.86 -12.26 7.31
CA LYS A 210 -6.03 -13.02 7.81
C LYS A 210 -6.28 -14.31 7.04
N GLY A 211 -5.39 -14.70 6.15
CA GLY A 211 -5.53 -15.92 5.37
C GLY A 211 -6.64 -15.86 4.33
N VAL A 212 -6.87 -14.70 3.73
CA VAL A 212 -7.82 -14.48 2.63
C VAL A 212 -7.08 -14.54 1.31
N ILE A 213 -7.66 -15.19 0.30
CA ILE A 213 -7.12 -15.16 -1.07
C ILE A 213 -7.62 -13.89 -1.76
N PRO A 214 -6.72 -12.94 -2.11
CA PRO A 214 -7.10 -11.76 -2.86
C PRO A 214 -7.41 -12.10 -4.32
N ILE A 215 -8.49 -11.52 -4.85
CA ILE A 215 -8.76 -11.43 -6.28
C ILE A 215 -8.24 -10.05 -6.69
N TYR A 216 -7.03 -10.04 -7.25
CA TYR A 216 -6.16 -8.87 -7.26
C TYR A 216 -6.07 -8.17 -8.61
N TYR A 217 -6.16 -6.82 -8.55
CA TYR A 217 -5.78 -5.91 -9.62
C TYR A 217 -4.88 -4.80 -9.05
N GLY A 218 -3.64 -4.73 -9.51
CA GLY A 218 -2.64 -3.77 -9.02
C GLY A 218 -1.28 -4.00 -9.67
N ASP A 219 -0.26 -4.27 -8.88
CA ASP A 219 1.11 -4.50 -9.35
C ASP A 219 1.22 -5.72 -10.26
N PRO A 220 1.63 -5.55 -11.54
CA PRO A 220 1.85 -6.69 -12.44
C PRO A 220 3.07 -7.55 -12.06
N ASP A 221 3.99 -7.04 -11.24
CA ASP A 221 5.18 -7.75 -10.76
C ASP A 221 4.99 -8.33 -9.34
N ILE A 222 3.76 -8.47 -8.88
CA ILE A 222 3.46 -8.89 -7.49
C ILE A 222 4.08 -10.24 -7.11
N SER A 223 4.39 -11.09 -8.10
CA SER A 223 5.08 -12.37 -7.93
C SER A 223 6.50 -12.23 -7.35
N GLU A 224 7.13 -11.06 -7.42
CA GLU A 224 8.43 -10.82 -6.78
C GLU A 224 8.35 -10.81 -5.25
N HIS A 225 7.15 -10.55 -4.71
CA HIS A 225 6.94 -10.40 -3.28
C HIS A 225 6.13 -11.55 -2.67
N PHE A 226 5.19 -12.12 -3.42
CA PHE A 226 4.21 -13.06 -2.89
C PHE A 226 4.09 -14.33 -3.73
N ASN A 227 3.61 -15.40 -3.10
CA ASN A 227 3.30 -16.67 -3.73
C ASN A 227 2.02 -16.53 -4.56
N MET A 228 2.14 -16.67 -5.88
CA MET A 228 1.03 -16.50 -6.82
C MET A 228 -0.05 -17.56 -6.70
N ASP A 229 0.25 -18.74 -6.15
CA ASP A 229 -0.77 -19.74 -5.89
C ASP A 229 -1.81 -19.28 -4.86
N GLY A 230 -1.45 -18.34 -3.99
CA GLY A 230 -2.34 -17.70 -3.02
C GLY A 230 -2.99 -16.41 -3.53
N ILE A 231 -2.92 -16.12 -4.84
CA ILE A 231 -3.49 -14.92 -5.48
C ILE A 231 -4.32 -15.35 -6.69
N ILE A 232 -5.48 -14.74 -6.89
CA ILE A 232 -6.23 -14.84 -8.15
C ILE A 232 -6.13 -13.49 -8.84
N LEU A 233 -5.54 -13.44 -10.04
CA LEU A 233 -5.55 -12.20 -10.82
C LEU A 233 -6.98 -11.93 -11.31
N TYR A 234 -7.44 -10.68 -11.13
CA TYR A 234 -8.78 -10.31 -11.53
C TYR A 234 -8.97 -10.44 -13.05
N THR A 235 -10.00 -11.14 -13.44
CA THR A 235 -10.52 -11.23 -14.83
C THR A 235 -12.04 -11.26 -14.78
N ASP A 236 -12.68 -10.80 -15.86
CA ASP A 236 -14.13 -10.86 -15.95
C ASP A 236 -14.64 -12.30 -15.79
N GLY A 237 -15.61 -12.46 -14.90
CA GLY A 237 -16.20 -13.76 -14.61
C GLY A 237 -15.47 -14.62 -13.59
N CYS A 238 -14.28 -14.23 -13.08
CA CYS A 238 -13.51 -15.03 -12.12
C CYS A 238 -14.28 -15.39 -10.82
N LEU A 239 -15.26 -14.57 -10.42
CA LEU A 239 -16.09 -14.88 -9.24
C LEU A 239 -16.94 -16.15 -9.39
N GLY A 240 -17.26 -16.55 -10.62
CA GLY A 240 -18.09 -17.74 -10.87
C GLY A 240 -17.39 -19.07 -10.58
N SER A 241 -16.06 -19.08 -10.42
CA SER A 241 -15.25 -20.27 -10.13
C SER A 241 -14.88 -20.39 -8.64
N LEU A 242 -15.27 -19.43 -7.80
CA LEU A 242 -14.90 -19.43 -6.38
C LEU A 242 -15.71 -20.48 -5.61
N THR A 243 -15.01 -21.35 -4.92
CA THR A 243 -15.61 -22.38 -4.05
C THR A 243 -14.77 -22.56 -2.79
N LYS A 244 -15.36 -23.22 -1.79
CA LYS A 244 -14.63 -23.61 -0.58
C LYS A 244 -13.51 -24.60 -0.91
N GLU A 245 -13.74 -25.53 -1.82
CA GLU A 245 -12.75 -26.52 -2.26
C GLU A 245 -11.53 -25.84 -2.92
N LEU A 246 -11.76 -24.81 -3.75
CA LEU A 246 -10.68 -24.01 -4.30
C LEU A 246 -9.88 -23.32 -3.19
N TYR A 247 -10.54 -22.70 -2.21
CA TYR A 247 -9.89 -22.08 -1.07
C TYR A 247 -9.05 -23.10 -0.29
N ASP A 248 -9.62 -24.23 0.07
CA ASP A 248 -8.95 -25.28 0.84
C ASP A 248 -7.74 -25.87 0.09
N SER A 249 -7.80 -25.94 -1.24
CA SER A 249 -6.68 -26.41 -2.08
C SER A 249 -5.46 -25.47 -2.09
N LYS A 250 -5.61 -24.22 -1.65
CA LYS A 250 -4.58 -23.18 -1.66
C LYS A 250 -3.94 -22.94 -0.28
N LYS A 251 -4.21 -23.79 0.70
CA LYS A 251 -3.83 -23.57 2.10
C LYS A 251 -2.34 -23.30 2.31
N ASP A 252 -1.46 -24.01 1.63
CA ASP A 252 -0.02 -23.82 1.77
C ASP A 252 0.43 -22.44 1.26
N ALA A 253 -0.13 -21.99 0.15
CA ALA A 253 0.16 -20.67 -0.40
C ALA A 253 -0.41 -19.52 0.47
N ILE A 254 -1.59 -19.76 1.09
CA ILE A 254 -2.17 -18.83 2.06
C ILE A 254 -1.23 -18.65 3.25
N LEU A 255 -0.72 -19.73 3.82
CA LEU A 255 0.19 -19.69 4.96
C LEU A 255 1.54 -19.08 4.57
N ASP A 256 2.08 -19.38 3.39
CA ASP A 256 3.31 -18.77 2.87
C ASP A 256 3.16 -17.24 2.74
N ASN A 257 2.08 -16.76 2.13
CA ASN A 257 1.85 -15.31 1.99
C ASN A 257 1.63 -14.62 3.35
N MET A 258 0.97 -15.28 4.29
CA MET A 258 0.83 -14.77 5.66
C MET A 258 2.20 -14.61 6.33
N GLU A 259 3.09 -15.60 6.19
CA GLU A 259 4.43 -15.55 6.77
C GLU A 259 5.30 -14.48 6.11
N ARG A 260 5.19 -14.28 4.79
CA ARG A 260 5.84 -13.18 4.08
C ARG A 260 5.45 -11.82 4.63
N VAL A 261 4.16 -11.58 4.87
CA VAL A 261 3.66 -10.33 5.46
C VAL A 261 4.20 -10.12 6.87
N LYS A 262 4.26 -11.18 7.69
CA LYS A 262 4.85 -11.10 9.05
C LYS A 262 6.30 -10.64 9.04
N ASN A 263 7.07 -11.06 8.06
CA ASN A 263 8.51 -10.80 7.96
C ASN A 263 8.86 -9.59 7.08
N MET A 264 7.90 -9.03 6.34
CA MET A 264 8.13 -7.88 5.47
C MET A 264 8.37 -6.61 6.29
N PRO A 265 9.41 -5.80 5.99
CA PRO A 265 9.61 -4.51 6.65
C PRO A 265 8.56 -3.49 6.18
N ILE A 266 8.26 -2.50 7.02
CA ILE A 266 7.61 -1.27 6.57
C ILE A 266 8.55 -0.49 5.66
N ALA A 267 8.01 0.38 4.80
CA ALA A 267 8.81 1.17 3.86
C ALA A 267 9.91 1.98 4.56
N GLU A 268 9.59 2.56 5.72
CA GLU A 268 10.52 3.34 6.54
C GLU A 268 11.73 2.53 7.00
N ASP A 269 11.49 1.34 7.54
CA ASP A 269 12.57 0.44 7.99
C ASP A 269 13.43 -0.01 6.81
N TYR A 270 12.79 -0.33 5.67
CA TYR A 270 13.48 -0.75 4.47
C TYR A 270 14.43 0.32 3.93
N PHE A 271 13.96 1.55 3.69
CA PHE A 271 14.84 2.58 3.13
C PHE A 271 15.90 3.05 4.14
N TYR A 272 15.57 3.07 5.43
CA TYR A 272 16.55 3.42 6.45
C TYR A 272 17.71 2.43 6.49
N GLU A 273 17.41 1.15 6.59
CA GLU A 273 18.43 0.09 6.69
C GLU A 273 19.30 -0.01 5.43
N LYS A 274 18.72 0.16 4.26
CA LYS A 274 19.39 -0.01 2.97
C LYS A 274 20.19 1.21 2.51
N PHE A 275 19.77 2.44 2.86
CA PHE A 275 20.28 3.64 2.19
C PHE A 275 20.65 4.81 3.11
N ILE A 276 20.21 4.81 4.36
CA ILE A 276 20.44 5.93 5.29
C ILE A 276 21.48 5.57 6.36
N ARG A 277 21.37 4.37 6.93
CA ARG A 277 22.23 3.86 8.01
C ARG A 277 23.71 3.79 7.68
#